data_f831b671471a54bf08852a29e7d97eae
#
_entry.id   f831b671471a54bf08852a29e7d97eae
#
_cell.length_a   1.000
_cell.length_b   1.000
_cell.length_c   1.000
_cell.angle_alpha   90.00
_cell.angle_beta   90.00
_cell.angle_gamma   90.00
#
_symmetry.space_group_name_H-M   'P 1'
#
loop_
_entity.id
_entity.type
_entity.pdbx_description
1 polymer ?
#
loop_
_entity_poly.entity_id
_entity_poly.type
_entity_poly.pdbx_seq_one_letter_code
_entity_poly.pdbx_strand_id
1 'polypeptide(L)'
;MITAITTFKLPKPITREEARTIFLSTAPKYQGVPGLVRKVYVLSEDGSTVGGIYLWNSRVDAEAMYTESWRAFVREKYSTEPSVIYFDSPVVVDNVTNEILSHE
;
A
#
# COMPACT_ATOMS: atom_id res chain seq x y z
N MET A 1 4.20 10.39 11.29
CA MET A 1 3.54 9.42 10.39
C MET A 1 4.57 8.64 9.59
N ILE A 2 4.18 7.48 9.12
CA ILE A 2 5.04 6.59 8.32
C ILE A 2 4.36 6.34 6.98
N THR A 3 5.11 6.45 5.90
CA THR A 3 4.66 6.02 4.58
C THR A 3 5.34 4.69 4.27
N ALA A 4 4.54 3.68 3.94
CA ALA A 4 5.05 2.40 3.50
C ALA A 4 4.71 2.24 2.02
N ILE A 5 5.72 1.88 1.23
CA ILE A 5 5.54 1.62 -0.19
C ILE A 5 5.78 0.14 -0.42
N THR A 6 4.76 -0.54 -0.91
CA THR A 6 4.85 -1.95 -1.27
C THR A 6 4.84 -2.09 -2.78
N THR A 7 5.70 -2.93 -3.32
CA THR A 7 5.72 -3.20 -4.77
C THR A 7 5.89 -4.68 -5.03
N PHE A 8 5.24 -5.14 -6.10
CA PHE A 8 5.29 -6.53 -6.55
C PHE A 8 5.50 -6.53 -8.06
N LYS A 9 6.55 -7.23 -8.50
CA LYS A 9 6.82 -7.36 -9.94
C LYS A 9 6.05 -8.56 -10.47
N LEU A 10 5.14 -8.31 -11.41
CA LEU A 10 4.27 -9.36 -11.94
C LEU A 10 5.01 -10.23 -12.96
N PRO A 11 4.68 -11.55 -13.05
CA PRO A 11 5.22 -12.41 -14.10
C PRO A 11 4.85 -11.96 -15.50
N LYS A 12 3.65 -11.38 -15.64
CA LYS A 12 3.15 -10.82 -16.90
C LYS A 12 2.48 -9.48 -16.64
N PRO A 13 2.64 -8.50 -17.53
CA PRO A 13 1.92 -7.23 -17.40
C PRO A 13 0.40 -7.44 -17.41
N ILE A 14 -0.30 -6.57 -16.69
CA ILE A 14 -1.76 -6.57 -16.67
C ILE A 14 -2.27 -5.19 -17.12
N THR A 15 -3.53 -5.16 -17.54
CA THR A 15 -4.18 -3.91 -17.93
C THR A 15 -4.67 -3.16 -16.69
N ARG A 16 -4.97 -1.88 -16.86
CA ARG A 16 -5.57 -1.07 -15.80
C ARG A 16 -6.88 -1.66 -15.31
N GLU A 17 -7.71 -2.18 -16.20
CA GLU A 17 -8.98 -2.81 -15.86
C GLU A 17 -8.79 -4.07 -15.03
N GLU A 18 -7.84 -4.91 -15.41
CA GLU A 18 -7.50 -6.12 -14.65
C GLU A 18 -7.00 -5.75 -13.26
N ALA A 19 -6.11 -4.75 -13.18
CA ALA A 19 -5.59 -4.27 -11.90
C ALA A 19 -6.72 -3.74 -11.01
N ARG A 20 -7.62 -2.93 -11.57
CA ARG A 20 -8.74 -2.37 -10.82
C ARG A 20 -9.61 -3.48 -10.23
N THR A 21 -9.91 -4.51 -10.99
CA THR A 21 -10.71 -5.65 -10.52
C THR A 21 -10.01 -6.37 -9.37
N ILE A 22 -8.71 -6.63 -9.51
CA ILE A 22 -7.91 -7.28 -8.46
C ILE A 22 -7.89 -6.42 -7.19
N PHE A 23 -7.60 -5.12 -7.34
CA PHE A 23 -7.51 -4.20 -6.20
C PHE A 23 -8.83 -4.08 -5.45
N LEU A 24 -9.94 -4.00 -6.17
CA LEU A 24 -11.26 -3.94 -5.55
C LEU A 24 -11.58 -5.22 -4.77
N SER A 25 -11.07 -6.35 -5.21
CA SER A 25 -11.29 -7.62 -4.50
C SER A 25 -10.62 -7.67 -3.14
N THR A 26 -9.56 -6.89 -2.93
CA THR A 26 -8.81 -6.86 -1.66
C THR A 26 -9.07 -5.60 -0.83
N ALA A 27 -9.59 -4.54 -1.43
CA ALA A 27 -9.77 -3.25 -0.77
C ALA A 27 -10.54 -3.32 0.56
N PRO A 28 -11.64 -4.10 0.68
CA PRO A 28 -12.36 -4.19 1.95
C PRO A 28 -11.51 -4.70 3.11
N LYS A 29 -10.49 -5.50 2.83
CA LYS A 29 -9.57 -6.04 3.85
C LYS A 29 -8.84 -4.92 4.60
N TYR A 30 -8.61 -3.79 3.94
CA TYR A 30 -7.85 -2.68 4.49
C TYR A 30 -8.71 -1.60 5.15
N GLN A 31 -10.02 -1.68 5.02
CA GLN A 31 -10.92 -0.76 5.72
C GLN A 31 -10.90 -1.04 7.22
N GLY A 32 -10.83 0.03 8.01
CA GLY A 32 -10.87 -0.08 9.46
C GLY A 32 -9.62 -0.67 10.11
N VAL A 33 -8.53 -0.84 9.36
CA VAL A 33 -7.28 -1.32 9.95
C VAL A 33 -6.72 -0.25 10.90
N PRO A 34 -6.43 -0.62 12.15
CA PRO A 34 -5.94 0.35 13.14
C PRO A 34 -4.68 1.05 12.68
N GLY A 35 -4.67 2.37 12.76
CA GLY A 35 -3.53 3.20 12.40
C GLY A 35 -3.33 3.46 10.92
N LEU A 36 -4.10 2.81 10.05
CA LEU A 36 -4.03 3.07 8.61
C LEU A 36 -4.91 4.26 8.26
N VAL A 37 -4.27 5.35 7.86
CA VAL A 37 -4.98 6.58 7.47
C VAL A 37 -5.51 6.46 6.06
N ARG A 38 -4.66 5.98 5.15
CA ARG A 38 -5.00 5.94 3.72
C ARG A 38 -4.14 4.90 3.03
N LYS A 39 -4.71 4.25 2.04
CA LYS A 39 -4.00 3.38 1.12
C LYS A 39 -4.39 3.73 -0.30
N VAL A 40 -3.39 3.86 -1.16
CA VAL A 40 -3.58 4.05 -2.60
C VAL A 40 -2.94 2.86 -3.30
N TYR A 41 -3.70 2.17 -4.13
CA TYR A 41 -3.15 1.12 -4.99
C TYR A 41 -2.47 1.76 -6.21
N VAL A 42 -1.39 1.17 -6.67
CA VAL A 42 -0.63 1.68 -7.80
C VAL A 42 -0.36 0.61 -8.85
N LEU A 43 -0.27 1.05 -10.09
CA LEU A 43 0.06 0.22 -11.24
C LEU A 43 1.05 1.00 -12.09
N SER A 44 2.16 0.37 -12.48
CA SER A 44 3.11 1.01 -13.38
C SER A 44 2.50 1.20 -14.77
N GLU A 45 3.03 2.17 -15.52
CA GLU A 45 2.50 2.49 -16.86
C GLU A 45 2.52 1.28 -17.79
N ASP A 46 3.57 0.46 -17.71
CA ASP A 46 3.70 -0.75 -18.54
C ASP A 46 2.92 -1.95 -17.99
N GLY A 47 2.27 -1.81 -16.83
CA GLY A 47 1.48 -2.88 -16.22
C GLY A 47 2.28 -3.98 -15.55
N SER A 48 3.59 -3.85 -15.44
CA SER A 48 4.47 -4.91 -14.92
C SER A 48 4.63 -4.90 -13.41
N THR A 49 4.35 -3.79 -12.76
CA THR A 49 4.53 -3.64 -11.32
C THR A 49 3.25 -3.10 -10.68
N VAL A 50 2.81 -3.74 -9.62
CA VAL A 50 1.68 -3.29 -8.81
C VAL A 50 2.13 -3.08 -7.38
N GLY A 51 1.33 -2.39 -6.60
CA GLY A 51 1.63 -2.19 -5.20
C GLY A 51 0.66 -1.28 -4.50
N GLY A 52 1.09 -0.75 -3.37
CA GLY A 52 0.30 0.18 -2.60
C GLY A 52 1.18 1.21 -1.91
N ILE A 53 0.61 2.39 -1.72
CA ILE A 53 1.22 3.45 -0.91
C ILE A 53 0.32 3.63 0.30
N TYR A 54 0.88 3.38 1.48
CA TYR A 54 0.14 3.37 2.75
C TYR A 54 0.61 4.52 3.60
N LEU A 55 -0.32 5.24 4.20
CA LEU A 55 0.00 6.25 5.20
C LEU A 55 -0.46 5.74 6.57
N TRP A 56 0.48 5.61 7.49
CA TRP A 56 0.25 5.05 8.83
C TRP A 56 0.48 6.10 9.91
N ASN A 57 -0.27 5.99 10.99
CA ASN A 57 -0.06 6.84 12.17
C ASN A 57 1.30 6.58 12.82
N SER A 58 1.77 5.31 12.82
CA SER A 58 3.03 4.94 13.46
C SER A 58 3.68 3.75 12.77
N ARG A 59 4.97 3.56 13.04
CA ARG A 59 5.75 2.41 12.57
C ARG A 59 5.21 1.10 13.14
N VAL A 60 4.78 1.11 14.40
CA VAL A 60 4.24 -0.07 15.07
C VAL A 60 2.99 -0.55 14.35
N ASP A 61 2.09 0.36 13.99
CA ASP A 61 0.87 0.01 13.25
C ASP A 61 1.21 -0.57 11.88
N ALA A 62 2.18 0.02 11.18
CA ALA A 62 2.62 -0.46 9.87
C ALA A 62 3.19 -1.87 9.98
N GLU A 63 4.08 -2.11 10.92
CA GLU A 63 4.72 -3.41 11.11
C GLU A 63 3.71 -4.51 11.47
N ALA A 64 2.64 -4.16 12.16
CA ALA A 64 1.56 -5.09 12.48
C ALA A 64 0.82 -5.58 11.22
N MET A 65 0.85 -4.83 10.13
CA MET A 65 0.23 -5.22 8.86
C MET A 65 1.12 -6.18 8.06
N TYR A 66 2.42 -5.84 7.90
CA TYR A 66 3.30 -6.53 6.96
C TYR A 66 3.96 -7.76 7.59
N THR A 67 3.12 -8.66 8.08
CA THR A 67 3.53 -9.92 8.72
C THR A 67 3.83 -10.98 7.66
N GLU A 68 4.35 -12.13 8.10
CA GLU A 68 4.55 -13.27 7.19
C GLU A 68 3.22 -13.74 6.59
N SER A 69 2.12 -13.68 7.35
CA SER A 69 0.79 -14.01 6.81
C SER A 69 0.39 -13.09 5.67
N TRP A 70 0.66 -11.79 5.79
CA TRP A 70 0.40 -10.83 4.72
C TRP A 70 1.30 -11.11 3.51
N ARG A 71 2.57 -11.41 3.74
CA ARG A 71 3.51 -11.73 2.67
C ARG A 71 3.08 -12.99 1.91
N ALA A 72 2.64 -14.00 2.64
CA ALA A 72 2.11 -15.24 2.04
C ALA A 72 0.88 -14.97 1.19
N PHE A 73 -0.04 -14.13 1.68
CA PHE A 73 -1.23 -13.72 0.95
C PHE A 73 -0.85 -13.03 -0.37
N VAL A 74 0.11 -12.12 -0.33
CA VAL A 74 0.58 -11.40 -1.52
C VAL A 74 1.24 -12.35 -2.51
N ARG A 75 2.11 -13.25 -2.03
CA ARG A 75 2.76 -14.25 -2.89
C ARG A 75 1.73 -15.10 -3.63
N GLU A 76 0.68 -15.51 -2.94
CA GLU A 76 -0.39 -16.30 -3.55
C GLU A 76 -1.19 -15.49 -4.55
N LYS A 77 -1.52 -14.25 -4.23
CA LYS A 77 -2.35 -13.39 -5.07
C LYS A 77 -1.63 -12.93 -6.34
N TYR A 78 -0.34 -12.60 -6.22
CA TYR A 78 0.41 -11.95 -7.31
C TYR A 78 1.56 -12.82 -7.86
N SER A 79 1.80 -13.99 -7.29
CA SER A 79 2.86 -14.91 -7.70
C SER A 79 4.25 -14.30 -7.64
N THR A 80 4.46 -13.39 -6.67
CA THR A 80 5.74 -12.71 -6.52
C THR A 80 5.95 -12.27 -5.07
N GLU A 81 7.21 -12.08 -4.69
CA GLU A 81 7.59 -11.63 -3.36
C GLU A 81 7.40 -10.11 -3.25
N PRO A 82 6.72 -9.62 -2.19
CA PRO A 82 6.56 -8.19 -2.00
C PRO A 82 7.84 -7.53 -1.50
N SER A 83 8.07 -6.29 -1.94
CA SER A 83 9.05 -5.38 -1.38
C SER A 83 8.30 -4.36 -0.52
N VAL A 84 8.80 -4.09 0.68
CA VAL A 84 8.21 -3.09 1.57
C VAL A 84 9.31 -2.11 1.97
N ILE A 85 9.09 -0.84 1.68
CA ILE A 85 10.03 0.24 2.04
C ILE A 85 9.28 1.23 2.91
N TYR A 86 9.90 1.61 4.04
CA TYR A 86 9.34 2.58 4.97
C TYR A 86 10.03 3.93 4.83
N PHE A 87 9.24 4.98 4.95
CA PHE A 87 9.73 6.36 5.04
C PHE A 87 9.07 7.04 6.22
N ASP A 88 9.83 7.85 6.94
CA ASP A 88 9.26 8.76 7.91
C ASP A 88 8.61 9.92 7.12
N SER A 89 7.41 10.31 7.51
CA SER A 89 6.67 11.38 6.86
C SER A 89 6.36 12.48 7.88
N PRO A 90 7.33 13.35 8.17
CA PRO A 90 7.15 14.37 9.20
C PRO A 90 6.16 15.47 8.81
N VAL A 91 5.91 15.67 7.51
CA VAL A 91 4.97 16.67 7.03
C VAL A 91 4.05 16.06 5.98
N VAL A 92 2.75 16.25 6.15
CA VAL A 92 1.73 15.83 5.18
C VAL A 92 0.92 17.05 4.78
N VAL A 93 0.84 17.34 3.50
CA VAL A 93 -0.05 18.36 2.94
C VAL A 93 -1.29 17.66 2.43
N ASP A 94 -2.44 18.00 2.99
CA ASP A 94 -3.72 17.40 2.59
C ASP A 94 -4.65 18.48 2.06
N ASN A 95 -4.83 18.51 0.75
CA ASN A 95 -5.68 19.50 0.10
C ASN A 95 -7.16 19.16 0.14
N VAL A 96 -7.52 17.95 0.55
CA VAL A 96 -8.93 17.56 0.77
C VAL A 96 -9.45 18.22 2.03
N THR A 97 -8.66 18.13 3.11
CA THR A 97 -8.99 18.74 4.41
C THR A 97 -8.45 20.15 4.55
N ASN A 98 -7.61 20.57 3.60
CA ASN A 98 -6.92 21.86 3.63
C ASN A 98 -6.01 22.00 4.86
N GLU A 99 -5.32 20.91 5.20
CA GLU A 99 -4.45 20.86 6.37
C GLU A 99 -2.99 20.62 6.00
N ILE A 100 -2.13 21.14 6.86
CA ILE A 100 -0.71 20.77 6.86
C ILE A 100 -0.47 20.10 8.21
N LEU A 101 -0.17 18.80 8.20
CA LEU A 101 0.10 18.01 9.40
C LEU A 101 1.61 17.93 9.59
N SER A 102 2.08 18.29 10.79
CA SER A 102 3.51 18.25 11.12
C SER A 102 3.70 17.38 12.34
N HIS A 103 4.64 16.43 12.25
CA HIS A 103 4.96 15.48 13.33
C HIS A 103 6.45 15.52 13.63
N GLU A 104 6.77 15.57 14.91
CA GLU A 104 8.15 15.58 15.40
C GLU A 104 8.77 14.18 15.46
#